data_ecd476589b1a287d7ebb9de8bb6fb9b5
#
_entry.id   ecd476589b1a287d7ebb9de8bb6fb9b5
#
_cell.length_a   1.000
_cell.length_b   1.000
_cell.length_c   1.000
_cell.angle_alpha   90.00
_cell.angle_beta   90.00
_cell.angle_gamma   90.00
#
_symmetry.space_group_name_H-M   'P 1'
#
loop_
_entity.id
_entity.type
_entity.pdbx_description
1 polymer ?
#
loop_
_entity_poly.entity_id
_entity_poly.type
_entity_poly.pdbx_seq_one_letter_code
_entity_poly.pdbx_strand_id
1 'polypeptide(L)'
;RDDRTSRGLGMCIRDRYIYNTTTDVLPVNLELLLAQAALESGWGNSRFALEGRNLFGIRTYNLTEPHMLPSNNPKKWGVRVYMHECDSVQHYIDILNNGSAFKEYRVLKHEQDVNDPFKLLLTLDAYASDKDYFPKIKRIIKKLREDYEIPIIK
;
A
#
# COMPACT_ATOMS: atom_id res chain seq x y z
N ARG A 1 10.11 -16.79 8.80
CA ARG A 1 9.53 -15.49 8.46
C ARG A 1 8.13 -15.68 7.90
N ASP A 2 7.16 -14.97 8.47
CA ASP A 2 5.78 -15.08 8.03
C ASP A 2 5.60 -14.37 6.68
N ASP A 3 5.31 -15.14 5.66
CA ASP A 3 5.08 -14.70 4.29
C ASP A 3 3.60 -14.28 4.05
N ARG A 4 2.88 -14.04 5.13
CA ARG A 4 1.45 -13.75 5.10
C ARG A 4 1.12 -12.52 4.26
N THR A 5 1.92 -11.45 4.38
CA THR A 5 1.70 -10.21 3.61
C THR A 5 1.87 -10.46 2.11
N SER A 6 2.95 -11.10 1.72
CA SER A 6 3.24 -11.37 0.30
C SER A 6 2.20 -12.30 -0.33
N ARG A 7 1.80 -13.35 0.40
CA ARG A 7 0.77 -14.28 -0.08
C ARG A 7 -0.61 -13.65 -0.11
N GLY A 8 -1.00 -12.96 0.95
CA GLY A 8 -2.27 -12.26 1.03
C GLY A 8 -2.40 -11.18 -0.03
N LEU A 9 -1.36 -10.36 -0.19
CA LEU A 9 -1.33 -9.31 -1.20
C LEU A 9 -1.32 -9.90 -2.61
N GLY A 10 -0.55 -10.96 -2.85
CA GLY A 10 -0.54 -11.65 -4.15
C GLY A 10 -1.90 -12.20 -4.53
N MET A 11 -2.63 -12.80 -3.59
CA MET A 11 -4.00 -13.23 -3.80
C MET A 11 -4.93 -12.06 -4.12
N CYS A 12 -4.86 -10.98 -3.38
CA CYS A 12 -5.68 -9.79 -3.62
C CYS A 12 -5.44 -9.19 -4.99
N ILE A 13 -4.18 -9.07 -5.38
CA ILE A 13 -3.80 -8.54 -6.70
C ILE A 13 -4.29 -9.47 -7.80
N ARG A 14 -4.05 -10.76 -7.67
CA ARG A 14 -4.49 -11.75 -8.65
C ARG A 14 -6.01 -11.73 -8.81
N ASP A 15 -6.74 -11.82 -7.70
CA ASP A 15 -8.18 -12.05 -7.72
C ASP A 15 -8.99 -10.79 -8.03
N ARG A 16 -8.47 -9.60 -7.67
CA ARG A 16 -9.20 -8.35 -7.84
C ARG A 16 -8.61 -7.41 -8.89
N TYR A 17 -7.32 -7.54 -9.18
CA TYR A 17 -6.64 -6.61 -10.06
C TYR A 17 -6.37 -7.20 -11.46
N ILE A 18 -5.92 -8.45 -11.52
CA ILE A 18 -5.60 -9.10 -12.81
C ILE A 18 -6.87 -9.64 -13.48
N TYR A 19 -7.83 -10.13 -12.70
CA TYR A 19 -9.04 -10.76 -13.22
C TYR A 19 -10.28 -9.87 -13.28
N ASN A 20 -10.30 -8.78 -12.52
CA ASN A 20 -11.36 -7.76 -12.59
C ASN A 20 -10.94 -6.56 -13.44
N THR A 21 -10.30 -6.78 -14.55
CA THR A 21 -9.91 -5.72 -15.49
C THR A 21 -11.11 -5.11 -16.24
N THR A 22 -12.17 -4.86 -15.55
CA THR A 22 -13.17 -3.94 -16.05
C THR A 22 -12.75 -2.51 -15.65
N THR A 23 -11.87 -1.99 -16.39
CA THR A 23 -11.85 -0.72 -17.06
C THR A 23 -11.11 0.47 -16.49
N ASP A 24 -11.15 0.84 -15.23
CA ASP A 24 -10.65 2.18 -14.86
C ASP A 24 -9.53 2.21 -13.82
N VAL A 25 -9.00 1.05 -13.45
CA VAL A 25 -7.92 0.96 -12.48
C VAL A 25 -6.57 1.03 -13.20
N LEU A 26 -5.89 2.16 -13.06
CA LEU A 26 -4.55 2.31 -13.59
C LEU A 26 -3.57 1.35 -12.91
N PRO A 27 -2.67 0.71 -13.68
CA PRO A 27 -1.71 -0.24 -13.12
C PRO A 27 -0.81 0.41 -12.07
N VAL A 28 -0.49 -0.33 -11.02
CA VAL A 28 0.43 0.11 -9.97
C VAL A 28 1.77 -0.64 -10.09
N ASN A 29 2.82 -0.06 -9.51
CA ASN A 29 4.09 -0.75 -9.38
C ASN A 29 4.00 -1.77 -8.23
N LEU A 30 4.10 -3.06 -8.54
CA LEU A 30 3.96 -4.13 -7.55
C LEU A 30 5.04 -4.13 -6.49
N GLU A 31 6.29 -3.90 -6.86
CA GLU A 31 7.40 -3.87 -5.90
C GLU A 31 7.18 -2.79 -4.86
N LEU A 32 6.76 -1.61 -5.30
CA LEU A 32 6.47 -0.49 -4.40
C LEU A 32 5.25 -0.78 -3.52
N LEU A 33 4.19 -1.34 -4.09
CA LEU A 33 2.99 -1.71 -3.36
C LEU A 33 3.29 -2.75 -2.28
N LEU A 34 4.03 -3.80 -2.63
CA LEU A 34 4.46 -4.84 -1.69
C LEU A 34 5.34 -4.28 -0.57
N ALA A 35 6.30 -3.43 -0.91
CA ALA A 35 7.19 -2.84 0.07
C ALA A 35 6.45 -1.94 1.05
N GLN A 36 5.51 -1.14 0.57
CA GLN A 36 4.68 -0.30 1.43
C GLN A 36 3.78 -1.13 2.35
N ALA A 37 3.13 -2.16 1.82
CA ALA A 37 2.32 -3.06 2.63
C ALA A 37 3.15 -3.76 3.71
N ALA A 38 4.35 -4.24 3.36
CA ALA A 38 5.25 -4.89 4.31
C ALA A 38 5.69 -3.93 5.43
N LEU A 39 6.08 -2.72 5.09
CA LEU A 39 6.51 -1.73 6.08
C LEU A 39 5.35 -1.28 6.98
N GLU A 40 4.24 -0.87 6.39
CA GLU A 40 3.11 -0.29 7.11
C GLU A 40 2.38 -1.32 7.99
N SER A 41 2.34 -2.57 7.58
CA SER A 41 1.66 -3.64 8.31
C SER A 41 2.58 -4.43 9.24
N GLY A 42 3.88 -4.08 9.32
CA GLY A 42 4.86 -4.91 10.04
C GLY A 42 4.89 -6.33 9.50
N TRP A 43 4.98 -6.49 8.19
CA TRP A 43 4.93 -7.79 7.49
C TRP A 43 3.63 -8.57 7.76
N GLY A 44 2.52 -7.87 7.93
CA GLY A 44 1.21 -8.46 8.20
C GLY A 44 0.97 -8.82 9.66
N ASN A 45 1.86 -8.48 10.57
CA ASN A 45 1.80 -8.88 11.98
C ASN A 45 1.36 -7.75 12.93
N SER A 46 1.20 -6.51 12.44
CA SER A 46 0.71 -5.43 13.29
C SER A 46 -0.72 -5.67 13.75
N ARG A 47 -1.09 -5.06 14.87
CA ARG A 47 -2.47 -5.10 15.38
C ARG A 47 -3.48 -4.59 14.33
N PHE A 48 -3.12 -3.55 13.60
CA PHE A 48 -3.99 -2.99 12.56
C PHE A 48 -4.17 -3.93 11.35
N ALA A 49 -3.15 -4.71 11.02
CA ALA A 49 -3.25 -5.72 9.97
C ALA A 49 -4.06 -6.94 10.42
N LEU A 50 -3.80 -7.46 11.63
CA LEU A 50 -4.44 -8.67 12.13
C LEU A 50 -5.90 -8.46 12.52
N GLU A 51 -6.20 -7.38 13.24
CA GLU A 51 -7.55 -7.10 13.74
C GLU A 51 -8.33 -6.19 12.80
N GLY A 52 -7.68 -5.19 12.22
CA GLY A 52 -8.30 -4.21 11.35
C GLY A 52 -8.24 -4.54 9.86
N ARG A 53 -7.48 -5.57 9.48
CA ARG A 53 -7.27 -5.99 8.08
C ARG A 53 -6.81 -4.84 7.18
N ASN A 54 -6.04 -3.94 7.77
CA ASN A 54 -5.51 -2.75 7.13
C ASN A 54 -4.00 -2.93 6.93
N LEU A 55 -3.58 -3.15 5.67
CA LEU A 55 -2.19 -3.42 5.33
C LEU A 55 -1.36 -2.17 5.05
N PHE A 56 -1.99 -1.01 4.94
CA PHE A 56 -1.33 0.24 4.51
C PHE A 56 -1.40 1.36 5.55
N GLY A 57 -1.94 1.11 6.73
CA GLY A 57 -2.10 2.15 7.74
C GLY A 57 -3.09 3.25 7.33
N ILE A 58 -4.05 2.95 6.49
CA ILE A 58 -5.02 3.92 5.99
C ILE A 58 -5.84 4.48 7.14
N ARG A 59 -5.89 5.81 7.24
CA ARG A 59 -6.64 6.53 8.28
C ARG A 59 -8.05 6.85 7.82
N THR A 60 -8.95 6.97 8.77
CA THR A 60 -10.24 7.63 8.57
C THR A 60 -10.38 8.82 9.50
N TYR A 61 -10.92 9.90 8.98
CA TYR A 61 -11.29 11.10 9.75
C TYR A 61 -12.79 11.11 10.06
N ASN A 62 -13.53 10.17 9.52
CA ASN A 62 -14.92 9.92 9.88
C ASN A 62 -14.98 8.86 10.98
N LEU A 63 -15.06 9.32 12.23
CA LEU A 63 -15.05 8.44 13.40
C LEU A 63 -16.38 7.68 13.61
N THR A 64 -17.35 7.85 12.73
CA THR A 64 -18.57 7.02 12.69
C THR A 64 -18.34 5.73 11.91
N GLU A 65 -17.27 5.66 11.09
CA GLU A 65 -16.85 4.43 10.42
C GLU A 65 -16.09 3.52 11.38
N PRO A 66 -16.09 2.18 11.14
CA PRO A 66 -15.28 1.27 11.93
C PRO A 66 -13.80 1.66 11.88
N HIS A 67 -13.19 1.83 13.04
CA HIS A 67 -11.78 2.21 13.16
C HIS A 67 -11.16 1.67 14.44
N MET A 68 -9.84 1.63 14.45
CA MET A 68 -9.04 1.30 15.63
C MET A 68 -8.27 2.56 16.06
N LEU A 69 -8.10 2.71 17.37
CA LEU A 69 -7.32 3.83 17.91
C LEU A 69 -5.85 3.43 18.02
N PRO A 70 -4.93 4.24 17.46
CA PRO A 70 -3.52 4.08 17.74
C PRO A 70 -3.18 4.34 19.21
N SER A 71 -2.03 3.86 19.67
CA SER A 71 -1.61 3.99 21.08
C SER A 71 -1.51 5.44 21.55
N ASN A 72 -1.20 6.38 20.66
CA ASN A 72 -1.15 7.81 20.97
C ASN A 72 -2.52 8.48 21.05
N ASN A 73 -3.60 7.73 20.80
CA ASN A 73 -5.00 8.13 20.93
C ASN A 73 -5.31 9.50 20.30
N PRO A 74 -5.10 9.68 18.98
CA PRO A 74 -5.47 10.93 18.31
C PRO A 74 -6.99 11.10 18.35
N LYS A 75 -7.45 12.34 18.61
CA LYS A 75 -8.88 12.63 18.75
C LYS A 75 -9.59 12.86 17.42
N LYS A 76 -8.82 13.08 16.34
CA LYS A 76 -9.36 13.51 15.04
C LYS A 76 -9.35 12.43 13.97
N TRP A 77 -8.68 11.31 14.21
CA TRP A 77 -8.56 10.24 13.22
C TRP A 77 -8.36 8.89 13.90
N GLY A 78 -8.68 7.84 13.17
CA GLY A 78 -8.40 6.46 13.56
C GLY A 78 -7.81 5.68 12.39
N VAL A 79 -7.37 4.47 12.66
CA VAL A 79 -6.94 3.53 11.63
C VAL A 79 -8.17 2.76 11.14
N ARG A 80 -8.45 2.85 9.85
CA ARG A 80 -9.65 2.27 9.25
C ARG A 80 -9.66 0.75 9.39
N VAL A 81 -10.83 0.18 9.68
CA VAL A 81 -11.06 -1.27 9.73
C VAL A 81 -11.76 -1.71 8.44
N TYR A 82 -11.28 -2.80 7.87
CA TYR A 82 -11.87 -3.42 6.68
C TYR A 82 -12.46 -4.80 7.03
N MET A 83 -13.43 -5.22 6.27
CA MET A 83 -14.01 -6.57 6.41
C MET A 83 -13.08 -7.64 5.84
N HIS A 84 -12.24 -7.28 4.86
CA HIS A 84 -11.28 -8.16 4.21
C HIS A 84 -9.98 -7.41 3.92
N GLU A 85 -8.84 -8.10 3.99
CA GLU A 85 -7.52 -7.51 3.68
C GLU A 85 -7.47 -6.93 2.26
N CYS A 86 -8.10 -7.61 1.29
CA CYS A 86 -8.16 -7.15 -0.09
C CYS A 86 -8.90 -5.82 -0.26
N ASP A 87 -9.81 -5.49 0.65
CA ASP A 87 -10.49 -4.20 0.63
C ASP A 87 -9.53 -3.06 0.97
N SER A 88 -8.56 -3.30 1.86
CA SER A 88 -7.51 -2.31 2.15
C SER A 88 -6.57 -2.12 0.95
N VAL A 89 -6.25 -3.19 0.23
CA VAL A 89 -5.44 -3.13 -1.00
C VAL A 89 -6.16 -2.34 -2.08
N GLN A 90 -7.43 -2.64 -2.32
CA GLN A 90 -8.26 -1.93 -3.30
C GLN A 90 -8.37 -0.45 -2.95
N HIS A 91 -8.63 -0.13 -1.70
CA HIS A 91 -8.73 1.25 -1.24
C HIS A 91 -7.42 2.02 -1.42
N TYR A 92 -6.28 1.39 -1.13
CA TYR A 92 -4.98 2.03 -1.35
C TYR A 92 -4.71 2.30 -2.83
N ILE A 93 -5.05 1.36 -3.72
CA ILE A 93 -4.95 1.55 -5.17
C ILE A 93 -5.85 2.71 -5.62
N ASP A 94 -7.07 2.80 -5.10
CA ASP A 94 -7.99 3.91 -5.37
C ASP A 94 -7.42 5.25 -4.90
N ILE A 95 -6.77 5.28 -3.75
CA ILE A 95 -6.11 6.48 -3.22
C ILE A 95 -4.97 6.92 -4.14
N LEU A 96 -4.13 6.00 -4.62
CA LEU A 96 -3.06 6.30 -5.58
C LEU A 96 -3.63 6.86 -6.89
N ASN A 97 -4.74 6.32 -7.35
CA ASN A 97 -5.35 6.70 -8.62
C ASN A 97 -6.18 7.99 -8.56
N ASN A 98 -6.68 8.37 -7.38
CA ASN A 98 -7.63 9.49 -7.26
C ASN A 98 -7.25 10.52 -6.19
N GLY A 99 -6.36 10.18 -5.26
CA GLY A 99 -5.98 11.06 -4.16
C GLY A 99 -5.21 12.30 -4.63
N SER A 100 -5.55 13.47 -4.09
CA SER A 100 -4.88 14.73 -4.44
C SER A 100 -3.39 14.75 -4.07
N ALA A 101 -3.01 14.06 -3.00
CA ALA A 101 -1.63 13.95 -2.55
C ALA A 101 -0.74 13.10 -3.47
N PHE A 102 -1.32 12.37 -4.43
CA PHE A 102 -0.60 11.44 -5.30
C PHE A 102 -0.60 11.86 -6.78
N LYS A 103 -0.84 13.12 -7.04
CA LYS A 103 -0.83 13.66 -8.40
C LYS A 103 0.53 13.48 -9.08
N GLU A 104 1.62 13.78 -8.38
CA GLU A 104 2.98 13.60 -8.92
C GLU A 104 3.28 12.12 -9.23
N TYR A 105 2.84 11.22 -8.37
CA TYR A 105 2.95 9.79 -8.62
C TYR A 105 2.27 9.40 -9.94
N ARG A 106 1.02 9.86 -10.16
CA ARG A 106 0.27 9.57 -11.39
C ARG A 106 0.92 10.14 -12.64
N VAL A 107 1.41 11.36 -12.57
CA VAL A 107 2.13 11.99 -13.68
C VAL A 107 3.36 11.15 -14.06
N LEU A 108 4.18 10.79 -13.07
CA LEU A 108 5.39 10.02 -13.33
C LEU A 108 5.06 8.61 -13.84
N LYS A 109 4.11 7.93 -13.21
CA LYS A 109 3.74 6.54 -13.54
C LYS A 109 3.03 6.42 -14.89
N HIS A 110 2.07 7.30 -15.17
CA HIS A 110 1.14 7.14 -16.27
C HIS A 110 1.39 8.08 -17.45
N GLU A 111 1.74 9.32 -17.21
CA GLU A 111 2.04 10.28 -18.27
C GLU A 111 3.46 10.15 -18.80
N GLN A 112 4.42 9.86 -17.92
CA GLN A 112 5.83 9.69 -18.28
C GLN A 112 6.26 8.24 -18.43
N ASP A 113 5.35 7.30 -18.19
CA ASP A 113 5.56 5.84 -18.30
C ASP A 113 6.76 5.32 -17.49
N VAL A 114 6.96 5.88 -16.31
CA VAL A 114 8.00 5.44 -15.39
C VAL A 114 7.48 4.30 -14.52
N ASN A 115 8.16 3.17 -14.55
CA ASN A 115 7.83 2.00 -13.74
C ASN A 115 8.96 1.56 -12.80
N ASP A 116 9.94 2.43 -12.57
CA ASP A 116 11.02 2.20 -11.61
C ASP A 116 10.51 2.53 -10.19
N PRO A 117 10.45 1.54 -9.26
CA PRO A 117 9.93 1.78 -7.92
C PRO A 117 10.75 2.80 -7.13
N PHE A 118 12.06 2.91 -7.38
CA PHE A 118 12.92 3.87 -6.69
C PHE A 118 12.65 5.31 -7.12
N LYS A 119 12.27 5.52 -8.38
CA LYS A 119 11.87 6.83 -8.88
C LYS A 119 10.46 7.20 -8.41
N LEU A 120 9.53 6.26 -8.49
CA LEU A 120 8.15 6.45 -8.04
C LEU A 120 8.07 6.73 -6.53
N LEU A 121 8.92 6.10 -5.75
CA LEU A 121 8.99 6.30 -4.30
C LEU A 121 9.19 7.78 -3.92
N LEU A 122 9.97 8.53 -4.70
CA LEU A 122 10.24 9.94 -4.44
C LEU A 122 9.00 10.82 -4.54
N THR A 123 7.94 10.36 -5.18
CA THR A 123 6.66 11.07 -5.29
C THR A 123 5.70 10.80 -4.13
N LEU A 124 6.07 9.96 -3.18
CA LEU A 124 5.22 9.54 -2.07
C LEU A 124 5.50 10.30 -0.77
N ASP A 125 5.70 11.60 -0.86
CA ASP A 125 6.00 12.48 0.27
C ASP A 125 4.93 12.44 1.36
N ALA A 126 3.68 12.15 1.02
CA ALA A 126 2.60 12.05 2.00
C ALA A 126 2.83 10.94 3.04
N TYR A 127 3.65 9.93 2.72
CA TYR A 127 4.06 8.88 3.65
C TYR A 127 5.37 9.20 4.38
N ALA A 128 6.11 10.21 3.97
CA ALA A 128 7.46 10.50 4.42
C ALA A 128 7.50 11.43 5.66
N SER A 129 6.57 11.28 6.59
CA SER A 129 6.69 11.91 7.92
C SER A 129 7.89 11.35 8.71
N ASP A 130 8.26 10.11 8.45
CA ASP A 130 9.49 9.49 8.92
C ASP A 130 10.60 9.74 7.88
N LYS A 131 11.65 10.46 8.28
CA LYS A 131 12.81 10.72 7.40
C LYS A 131 13.53 9.45 6.92
N ASP A 132 13.33 8.33 7.62
CA ASP A 132 13.91 7.03 7.26
C ASP A 132 12.98 6.19 6.37
N TYR A 133 11.83 6.71 5.97
CA TYR A 133 10.83 5.99 5.17
C TYR A 133 11.39 5.53 3.82
N PHE A 134 12.00 6.42 3.06
CA PHE A 134 12.56 6.09 1.75
C PHE A 134 13.69 5.05 1.84
N PRO A 135 14.68 5.18 2.74
CA PRO A 135 15.67 4.13 2.93
C PRO A 135 15.08 2.78 3.34
N LYS A 136 14.07 2.77 4.20
CA LYS A 136 13.39 1.53 4.61
C LYS A 136 12.71 0.85 3.43
N ILE A 137 11.95 1.59 2.63
CA ILE A 137 11.27 1.06 1.44
C ILE A 137 12.29 0.51 0.43
N LYS A 138 13.36 1.25 0.15
CA LYS A 138 14.43 0.77 -0.76
C LYS A 138 15.04 -0.55 -0.31
N ARG A 139 15.26 -0.69 0.99
CA ARG A 139 15.81 -1.90 1.59
C ARG A 139 14.85 -3.08 1.43
N ILE A 140 13.58 -2.84 1.65
CA ILE A 140 12.54 -3.87 1.48
C ILE A 140 12.42 -4.30 0.02
N ILE A 141 12.43 -3.36 -0.93
CA ILE A 141 12.38 -3.70 -2.37
C ILE A 141 13.57 -4.60 -2.76
N LYS A 142 14.77 -4.25 -2.33
CA LYS A 142 15.97 -5.07 -2.61
C LYS A 142 15.83 -6.48 -2.04
N LYS A 143 15.32 -6.58 -0.82
CA LYS A 143 15.08 -7.87 -0.17
C LYS A 143 14.01 -8.70 -0.89
N LEU A 144 12.92 -8.08 -1.31
CA LEU A 144 11.88 -8.76 -2.08
C LEU A 144 12.42 -9.31 -3.41
N ARG A 145 13.31 -8.59 -4.06
CA ARG A 145 13.97 -9.05 -5.30
C ARG A 145 14.90 -10.25 -5.09
N GLU A 146 15.54 -10.33 -3.91
CA GLU A 146 16.37 -11.48 -3.55
C GLU A 146 15.55 -12.72 -3.22
N ASP A 147 14.43 -12.54 -2.54
CA ASP A 147 13.61 -13.65 -1.99
C ASP A 147 12.52 -14.11 -2.96
N TYR A 148 12.09 -13.29 -3.92
CA TYR A 148 10.94 -13.56 -4.78
C TYR A 148 11.14 -13.07 -6.20
N GLU A 149 10.50 -13.78 -7.15
CA GLU A 149 10.27 -13.25 -8.49
C GLU A 149 8.97 -12.42 -8.49
N ILE A 150 9.10 -11.12 -8.72
CA ILE A 150 7.95 -10.21 -8.74
C ILE A 150 7.53 -9.97 -10.18
N PRO A 151 6.27 -10.28 -10.55
CA PRO A 151 5.78 -10.04 -11.90
C PRO A 151 5.78 -8.54 -12.23
N ILE A 152 6.16 -8.22 -13.46
CA ILE A 152 6.02 -6.88 -14.01
C ILE A 152 4.62 -6.74 -14.55
N ILE A 153 3.82 -5.87 -13.95
CA ILE A 153 2.50 -5.48 -14.45
C ILE A 153 2.67 -4.19 -15.26
N LYS A 154 2.47 -4.29 -16.53
CA LYS A 154 2.47 -3.15 -17.44
C LYS A 154 1.08 -2.54 -17.57
#